data_d915a8879de22954469a972992e5b0a4
#
_entry.id   d915a8879de22954469a972992e5b0a4
#
_cell.length_a   1.000
_cell.length_b   1.000
_cell.length_c   1.000
_cell.angle_alpha   90.00
_cell.angle_beta   90.00
_cell.angle_gamma   90.00
#
_symmetry.space_group_name_H-M   'P 1'
#
loop_
_entity.id
_entity.type
_entity.pdbx_description
1 polymer ?
#
loop_
_entity_poly.entity_id
_entity_poly.type
_entity_poly.pdbx_seq_one_letter_code
_entity_poly.pdbx_strand_id
1 'polypeptide(L)'
;MKILGSLYKDASVSIPKLSKDLGLNLSVTYSRIKRLSRRQIIRQFTIIVDEDKLGLPASALVGVNLDPKLRDPAIAEITKLDQVRSVQEVTGRFDAFVTLRGKTIEEVYKMVAENLGKIPGVNQTETFVKVEEIRPDVAFKIANNNGGNGDA
;
A
#
# COMPACT_ATOMS: atom_id res chain seq x y z
N MET A 1 3.85 -13.48 -17.38
CA MET A 1 4.39 -12.36 -16.60
C MET A 1 4.41 -11.03 -17.33
N LYS A 2 4.54 -10.96 -18.67
CA LYS A 2 4.52 -9.70 -19.45
C LYS A 2 3.26 -8.84 -19.23
N ILE A 3 2.06 -9.46 -19.17
CA ILE A 3 0.78 -8.74 -18.92
C ILE A 3 0.82 -8.01 -17.57
N LEU A 4 1.24 -8.69 -16.50
CA LEU A 4 1.31 -8.09 -15.17
C LEU A 4 2.29 -6.90 -15.13
N GLY A 5 3.45 -7.05 -15.78
CA GLY A 5 4.44 -5.97 -15.87
C GLY A 5 3.93 -4.75 -16.63
N SER A 6 3.17 -4.95 -17.72
CA SER A 6 2.55 -3.84 -18.45
C SER A 6 1.46 -3.15 -17.65
N LEU A 7 0.57 -3.92 -16.99
CA LEU A 7 -0.48 -3.37 -16.13
C LEU A 7 0.08 -2.68 -14.87
N TYR A 8 1.21 -3.14 -14.37
CA TYR A 8 1.87 -2.48 -13.23
C TYR A 8 2.40 -1.08 -13.59
N LYS A 9 2.87 -0.91 -14.84
CA LYS A 9 3.32 0.39 -15.35
C LYS A 9 2.15 1.33 -15.66
N ASP A 10 1.12 0.80 -16.31
CA ASP A 10 -0.07 1.55 -16.71
C ASP A 10 -1.28 0.63 -16.73
N ALA A 11 -2.07 0.68 -15.66
CA ALA A 11 -3.31 -0.09 -15.55
C ALA A 11 -4.49 0.53 -16.32
N SER A 12 -4.33 1.74 -16.87
CA SER A 12 -5.35 2.43 -17.69
C SER A 12 -5.37 1.96 -19.14
N VAL A 13 -4.35 1.20 -19.57
CA VAL A 13 -4.24 0.68 -20.92
C VAL A 13 -5.43 -0.21 -21.28
N SER A 14 -6.04 0.02 -22.43
CA SER A 14 -7.14 -0.83 -22.90
C SER A 14 -6.65 -2.25 -23.25
N ILE A 15 -7.49 -3.26 -23.03
CA ILE A 15 -7.13 -4.65 -23.33
C ILE A 15 -6.75 -4.87 -24.80
N PRO A 16 -7.44 -4.26 -25.81
CA PRO A 16 -7.01 -4.34 -27.21
C PRO A 16 -5.60 -3.78 -27.44
N LYS A 17 -5.28 -2.62 -26.86
CA LYS A 17 -3.93 -2.03 -26.96
C LYS A 17 -2.89 -2.93 -26.30
N LEU A 18 -3.16 -3.38 -25.07
CA LEU A 18 -2.27 -4.30 -24.35
C LEU A 18 -2.01 -5.59 -25.13
N SER A 19 -3.04 -6.16 -25.77
CA SER A 19 -2.91 -7.37 -26.60
C SER A 19 -1.99 -7.13 -27.79
N LYS A 20 -2.17 -6.00 -28.47
CA LYS A 20 -1.35 -5.58 -29.62
C LYS A 20 0.12 -5.41 -29.20
N ASP A 21 0.35 -4.67 -28.13
CA ASP A 21 1.69 -4.35 -27.62
C ASP A 21 2.47 -5.59 -27.19
N LEU A 22 1.76 -6.61 -26.71
CA LEU A 22 2.35 -7.88 -26.27
C LEU A 22 2.35 -8.97 -27.36
N GLY A 23 1.80 -8.71 -28.54
CA GLY A 23 1.67 -9.70 -29.61
C GLY A 23 0.76 -10.89 -29.24
N LEU A 24 -0.25 -10.66 -28.41
CA LEU A 24 -1.18 -11.67 -27.93
C LEU A 24 -2.56 -11.51 -28.57
N ASN A 25 -3.31 -12.63 -28.60
CA ASN A 25 -4.72 -12.57 -28.98
C ASN A 25 -5.54 -11.88 -27.89
N LEU A 26 -6.55 -11.10 -28.27
CA LEU A 26 -7.44 -10.36 -27.38
C LEU A 26 -8.11 -11.26 -26.33
N SER A 27 -8.65 -12.40 -26.77
CA SER A 27 -9.33 -13.36 -25.87
C SER A 27 -8.37 -13.99 -24.87
N VAL A 28 -7.14 -14.27 -25.30
CA VAL A 28 -6.07 -14.81 -24.45
C VAL A 28 -5.66 -13.77 -23.40
N THR A 29 -5.48 -12.52 -23.79
CA THR A 29 -5.13 -11.43 -22.86
C THR A 29 -6.22 -11.25 -21.81
N TYR A 30 -7.48 -11.17 -22.23
CA TYR A 30 -8.62 -11.06 -21.31
C TYR A 30 -8.70 -12.25 -20.33
N SER A 31 -8.58 -13.47 -20.85
CA SER A 31 -8.63 -14.69 -20.04
C SER A 31 -7.51 -14.73 -18.99
N ARG A 32 -6.29 -14.31 -19.37
CA ARG A 32 -5.14 -14.25 -18.46
C ARG A 32 -5.33 -13.21 -17.36
N ILE A 33 -5.82 -11.99 -17.68
CA ILE A 33 -6.12 -10.96 -16.68
C ILE A 33 -7.17 -11.48 -15.70
N LYS A 34 -8.26 -12.05 -16.21
CA LYS A 34 -9.33 -12.63 -15.37
C LYS A 34 -8.81 -13.74 -14.45
N ARG A 35 -7.87 -14.59 -14.93
CA ARG A 35 -7.22 -15.61 -14.12
C ARG A 35 -6.35 -15.01 -13.01
N LEU A 36 -5.58 -13.96 -13.31
CA LEU A 36 -4.75 -13.26 -12.33
C LEU A 36 -5.62 -12.63 -11.22
N SER A 37 -6.76 -12.05 -11.58
CA SER A 37 -7.72 -11.49 -10.62
C SER A 37 -8.39 -12.58 -9.78
N ARG A 38 -8.81 -13.69 -10.40
CA ARG A 38 -9.40 -14.83 -9.66
C ARG A 38 -8.42 -15.46 -8.66
N ARG A 39 -7.13 -15.52 -9.02
CA ARG A 39 -6.07 -16.02 -8.14
C ARG A 39 -5.59 -14.98 -7.12
N GLN A 40 -6.23 -13.83 -7.05
CA GLN A 40 -5.86 -12.71 -6.16
C GLN A 40 -4.41 -12.22 -6.34
N ILE A 41 -3.78 -12.51 -7.49
CA ILE A 41 -2.48 -11.93 -7.87
C ILE A 41 -2.68 -10.45 -8.21
N ILE A 42 -3.72 -10.12 -8.98
CA ILE A 42 -4.27 -8.76 -9.09
C ILE A 42 -5.42 -8.68 -8.09
N ARG A 43 -5.20 -7.97 -7.00
CA ARG A 43 -6.22 -7.78 -5.95
C ARG A 43 -7.24 -6.72 -6.33
N GLN A 44 -6.78 -5.66 -7.00
CA GLN A 44 -7.64 -4.57 -7.49
C GLN A 44 -6.92 -3.76 -8.56
N PHE A 45 -7.69 -3.04 -9.37
CA PHE A 45 -7.21 -1.94 -10.20
C PHE A 45 -7.46 -0.64 -9.44
N THR A 46 -6.44 0.18 -9.30
CA THR A 46 -6.52 1.43 -8.54
C THR A 46 -5.64 2.50 -9.17
N ILE A 47 -5.72 3.71 -8.64
CA ILE A 47 -4.84 4.82 -9.01
C ILE A 47 -3.92 5.16 -7.84
N ILE A 48 -2.77 5.71 -8.15
CA ILE A 48 -1.89 6.36 -7.17
C ILE A 48 -2.10 7.85 -7.33
N VAL A 49 -2.45 8.52 -6.24
CA VAL A 49 -2.67 9.96 -6.21
C VAL A 49 -1.49 10.66 -5.56
N ASP A 50 -1.19 11.86 -6.02
CA ASP A 50 -0.25 12.78 -5.38
C ASP A 50 -0.99 13.51 -4.25
N GLU A 51 -0.86 13.01 -3.03
CA GLU A 51 -1.56 13.58 -1.87
C GLU A 51 -1.06 14.98 -1.51
N ASP A 52 0.18 15.34 -1.87
CA ASP A 52 0.72 16.68 -1.66
C ASP A 52 -0.07 17.69 -2.50
N LYS A 53 -0.40 17.33 -3.75
CA LYS A 53 -1.26 18.14 -4.65
C LYS A 53 -2.73 18.17 -4.21
N LEU A 54 -3.16 17.22 -3.40
CA LEU A 54 -4.48 17.23 -2.76
C LEU A 54 -4.51 18.05 -1.46
N GLY A 55 -3.41 18.75 -1.13
CA GLY A 55 -3.33 19.60 0.05
C GLY A 55 -2.99 18.85 1.35
N LEU A 56 -2.39 17.66 1.26
CA LEU A 56 -1.96 16.83 2.38
C LEU A 56 -0.43 16.56 2.33
N PRO A 57 0.42 17.59 2.30
CA PRO A 57 1.86 17.39 2.13
C PRO A 57 2.56 16.82 3.37
N ALA A 58 2.00 17.02 4.57
CA ALA A 58 2.61 16.49 5.78
C ALA A 58 2.39 14.99 5.90
N SER A 59 3.48 14.24 6.07
CA SER A 59 3.45 12.78 6.25
C SER A 59 4.33 12.35 7.40
N ALA A 60 3.84 11.40 8.18
CA ALA A 60 4.60 10.79 9.26
C ALA A 60 4.40 9.28 9.29
N LEU A 61 5.42 8.60 9.80
CA LEU A 61 5.38 7.22 10.21
C LEU A 61 5.39 7.18 11.74
N VAL A 62 4.40 6.54 12.34
CA VAL A 62 4.29 6.46 13.80
C VAL A 62 4.50 5.01 14.23
N GLY A 63 5.56 4.78 15.00
CA GLY A 63 5.75 3.52 15.71
C GLY A 63 4.85 3.49 16.94
N VAL A 64 4.12 2.40 17.11
CA VAL A 64 3.11 2.22 18.17
C VAL A 64 3.41 0.96 18.95
N ASN A 65 3.42 1.08 20.29
CA ASN A 65 3.43 -0.07 21.19
C ASN A 65 2.03 -0.27 21.76
N LEU A 66 1.57 -1.50 21.72
CA LEU A 66 0.21 -1.89 22.06
C LEU A 66 0.16 -2.80 23.30
N ASP A 67 -0.90 -2.67 24.09
CA ASP A 67 -1.24 -3.67 25.09
C ASP A 67 -1.65 -4.97 24.38
N PRO A 68 -1.00 -6.12 24.67
CA PRO A 68 -1.33 -7.39 24.03
C PRO A 68 -2.80 -7.81 24.17
N LYS A 69 -3.47 -7.40 25.26
CA LYS A 69 -4.87 -7.74 25.52
C LYS A 69 -5.86 -6.86 24.73
N LEU A 70 -5.42 -5.66 24.32
CA LEU A 70 -6.23 -4.67 23.63
C LEU A 70 -5.76 -4.43 22.20
N ARG A 71 -4.82 -5.25 21.69
CA ARG A 71 -4.20 -5.09 20.37
C ARG A 71 -5.22 -4.96 19.24
N ASP A 72 -6.08 -5.97 19.08
CA ASP A 72 -7.04 -6.01 17.96
C ASP A 72 -8.06 -4.85 18.00
N PRO A 73 -8.71 -4.55 19.15
CA PRO A 73 -9.57 -3.37 19.23
C PRO A 73 -8.81 -2.06 19.02
N ALA A 74 -7.57 -1.91 19.50
CA ALA A 74 -6.78 -0.71 19.26
C ALA A 74 -6.47 -0.52 17.77
N ILE A 75 -6.03 -1.57 17.07
CA ILE A 75 -5.81 -1.54 15.61
C ILE A 75 -7.09 -1.16 14.86
N ALA A 76 -8.23 -1.74 15.26
CA ALA A 76 -9.52 -1.40 14.64
C ALA A 76 -9.89 0.08 14.83
N GLU A 77 -9.64 0.66 16.02
CA GLU A 77 -9.88 2.09 16.25
C GLU A 77 -8.89 2.98 15.47
N ILE A 78 -7.59 2.61 15.42
CA ILE A 78 -6.59 3.34 14.64
C ILE A 78 -6.99 3.41 13.16
N THR A 79 -7.49 2.32 12.59
CA THR A 79 -7.88 2.27 11.16
C THR A 79 -9.09 3.14 10.81
N LYS A 80 -9.85 3.62 11.79
CA LYS A 80 -11.00 4.52 11.58
C LYS A 80 -10.60 6.00 11.50
N LEU A 81 -9.37 6.34 11.87
CA LEU A 81 -8.91 7.73 11.84
C LEU A 81 -8.68 8.19 10.38
N ASP A 82 -9.28 9.30 9.98
CA ASP A 82 -9.25 9.81 8.60
C ASP A 82 -7.84 10.08 8.07
N GLN A 83 -6.91 10.46 8.94
CA GLN A 83 -5.52 10.74 8.60
C GLN A 83 -4.69 9.48 8.38
N VAL A 84 -5.18 8.31 8.81
CA VAL A 84 -4.47 7.04 8.67
C VAL A 84 -4.54 6.54 7.22
N ARG A 85 -3.39 6.23 6.65
CA ARG A 85 -3.25 5.66 5.31
C ARG A 85 -2.96 4.17 5.32
N SER A 86 -2.21 3.72 6.30
CA SER A 86 -1.94 2.29 6.50
C SER A 86 -1.58 2.00 7.94
N VAL A 87 -1.86 0.78 8.36
CA VAL A 87 -1.38 0.18 9.59
C VAL A 87 -0.66 -1.10 9.22
N GLN A 88 0.57 -1.24 9.69
CA GLN A 88 1.40 -2.42 9.43
C GLN A 88 1.83 -3.00 10.78
N GLU A 89 1.35 -4.18 11.11
CA GLU A 89 1.83 -4.91 12.27
C GLU A 89 3.22 -5.47 11.99
N VAL A 90 4.12 -5.34 12.94
CA VAL A 90 5.53 -5.68 12.79
C VAL A 90 6.04 -6.43 14.03
N THR A 91 7.20 -7.02 13.90
CA THR A 91 7.98 -7.56 15.02
C THR A 91 9.16 -6.63 15.30
N GLY A 92 9.55 -6.45 16.55
CA GLY A 92 10.68 -5.64 16.96
C GLY A 92 10.32 -4.64 18.04
N ARG A 93 10.93 -3.45 17.99
CA ARG A 93 10.76 -2.37 18.99
C ARG A 93 9.31 -1.89 19.10
N PHE A 94 8.59 -1.84 17.98
CA PHE A 94 7.19 -1.45 17.91
C PHE A 94 6.32 -2.64 17.53
N ASP A 95 5.05 -2.62 17.93
CA ASP A 95 4.05 -3.61 17.56
C ASP A 95 3.40 -3.28 16.22
N ALA A 96 3.32 -1.99 15.88
CA ALA A 96 2.77 -1.53 14.61
C ALA A 96 3.43 -0.24 14.14
N PHE A 97 3.43 -0.05 12.82
CA PHE A 97 3.67 1.24 12.19
C PHE A 97 2.38 1.77 11.55
N VAL A 98 2.09 3.04 11.81
CA VAL A 98 0.94 3.75 11.27
C VAL A 98 1.44 4.87 10.36
N THR A 99 1.04 4.85 9.10
CA THR A 99 1.33 5.96 8.17
C THR A 99 0.21 6.98 8.23
N LEU A 100 0.57 8.24 8.47
CA LEU A 100 -0.34 9.37 8.59
C LEU A 100 -0.12 10.41 7.51
N ARG A 101 -1.19 11.10 7.16
CA ARG A 101 -1.19 12.27 6.29
C ARG A 101 -2.00 13.41 6.91
N GLY A 102 -1.53 14.65 6.70
CA GLY A 102 -2.20 15.86 7.13
C GLY A 102 -1.79 17.07 6.31
N LYS A 103 -2.41 18.20 6.58
CA LYS A 103 -2.10 19.47 5.90
C LYS A 103 -0.79 20.06 6.39
N THR A 104 -0.53 19.94 7.69
CA THR A 104 0.69 20.46 8.34
C THR A 104 1.26 19.44 9.32
N ILE A 105 2.51 19.59 9.67
CA ILE A 105 3.16 18.75 10.68
C ILE A 105 2.51 18.92 12.04
N GLU A 106 2.07 20.15 12.39
CA GLU A 106 1.34 20.44 13.63
C GLU A 106 0.02 19.66 13.70
N GLU A 107 -0.71 19.58 12.58
CA GLU A 107 -1.95 18.78 12.50
C GLU A 107 -1.67 17.31 12.75
N VAL A 108 -0.62 16.76 12.11
CA VAL A 108 -0.20 15.37 12.32
C VAL A 108 0.21 15.12 13.77
N TYR A 109 1.02 16.03 14.36
CA TYR A 109 1.43 15.91 15.75
C TYR A 109 0.23 15.94 16.71
N LYS A 110 -0.69 16.89 16.51
CA LYS A 110 -1.91 17.01 17.32
C LYS A 110 -2.76 15.74 17.22
N MET A 111 -2.91 15.19 16.02
CA MET A 111 -3.66 13.95 15.79
C MET A 111 -3.03 12.78 16.55
N VAL A 112 -1.70 12.63 16.53
CA VAL A 112 -1.01 11.59 17.31
C VAL A 112 -1.25 11.78 18.80
N ALA A 113 -1.08 12.97 19.32
CA ALA A 113 -1.18 13.24 20.75
C ALA A 113 -2.62 13.17 21.30
N GLU A 114 -3.60 13.68 20.53
CA GLU A 114 -4.98 13.83 21.00
C GLU A 114 -5.90 12.69 20.61
N ASN A 115 -5.62 12.01 19.49
CA ASN A 115 -6.45 10.93 18.98
C ASN A 115 -5.76 9.56 19.13
N LEU A 116 -4.68 9.33 18.39
CA LEU A 116 -4.03 8.03 18.33
C LEU A 116 -3.48 7.60 19.69
N GLY A 117 -2.76 8.47 20.38
CA GLY A 117 -2.17 8.19 21.70
C GLY A 117 -3.19 8.00 22.83
N LYS A 118 -4.46 8.37 22.62
CA LYS A 118 -5.55 8.18 23.61
C LYS A 118 -6.42 6.96 23.35
N ILE A 119 -6.14 6.20 22.28
CA ILE A 119 -6.87 4.97 22.00
C ILE A 119 -6.55 3.95 23.10
N PRO A 120 -7.55 3.34 23.74
CA PRO A 120 -7.32 2.27 24.71
C PRO A 120 -6.50 1.14 24.09
N GLY A 121 -5.40 0.76 24.76
CA GLY A 121 -4.46 -0.23 24.27
C GLY A 121 -3.25 0.36 23.55
N VAL A 122 -3.22 1.65 23.26
CA VAL A 122 -2.00 2.33 22.82
C VAL A 122 -1.18 2.75 24.05
N ASN A 123 0.00 2.16 24.22
CA ASN A 123 0.86 2.39 25.38
C ASN A 123 1.88 3.53 25.11
N GLN A 124 2.49 3.51 23.92
CA GLN A 124 3.53 4.47 23.54
C GLN A 124 3.50 4.71 22.04
N THR A 125 3.83 5.92 21.64
CA THR A 125 4.00 6.31 20.25
C THR A 125 5.32 7.03 20.03
N GLU A 126 5.95 6.81 18.89
CA GLU A 126 7.12 7.56 18.43
C GLU A 126 6.86 8.02 16.99
N THR A 127 6.93 9.31 16.75
CA THR A 127 6.60 9.91 15.45
C THR A 127 7.85 10.24 14.65
N PHE A 128 7.93 9.71 13.46
CA PHE A 128 8.97 9.99 12.45
C PHE A 128 8.35 10.83 11.34
N VAL A 129 8.73 12.09 11.26
CA VAL A 129 8.27 12.96 10.17
C VAL A 129 9.00 12.56 8.90
N LYS A 130 8.26 12.27 7.83
CA LYS A 130 8.85 11.92 6.55
C LYS A 130 9.41 13.18 5.88
N VAL A 131 10.71 13.18 5.61
CA VAL A 131 11.39 14.28 4.91
C VAL A 131 11.28 14.10 3.41
N GLU A 132 11.54 12.89 2.91
CA GLU A 132 11.51 12.55 1.50
C GLU A 132 11.16 11.08 1.32
N GLU A 133 10.53 10.75 0.20
CA GLU A 133 10.29 9.38 -0.22
C GLU A 133 10.86 9.16 -1.62
N ILE A 134 11.86 8.31 -1.73
CA ILE A 134 12.44 7.91 -3.00
C ILE A 134 11.83 6.58 -3.41
N ARG A 135 11.03 6.60 -4.47
CA ARG A 135 10.46 5.38 -5.07
C ARG A 135 11.29 5.00 -6.28
N PRO A 136 12.06 3.90 -6.21
CA PRO A 136 12.74 3.41 -7.40
C PRO A 136 11.70 2.99 -8.45
N ASP A 137 12.03 3.17 -9.73
CA ASP A 137 11.22 2.63 -10.83
C ASP A 137 11.34 1.09 -10.79
N VAL A 138 10.48 0.47 -10.00
CA VAL A 138 10.47 -0.97 -9.81
C VAL A 138 9.74 -1.60 -10.98
N ALA A 139 10.48 -1.89 -12.04
CA ALA A 139 10.05 -2.97 -12.91
C ALA A 139 9.96 -4.25 -12.05
N PHE A 140 8.82 -4.92 -12.06
CA PHE A 140 8.66 -6.24 -11.41
C PHE A 140 9.78 -7.16 -11.90
N LYS A 141 10.86 -7.26 -11.16
CA LYS A 141 11.91 -8.26 -11.38
C LYS A 141 11.38 -9.58 -10.80
N ILE A 142 10.51 -10.22 -11.55
CA ILE A 142 10.17 -11.60 -11.26
C ILE A 142 11.41 -12.39 -11.65
N ALA A 143 12.02 -13.06 -10.67
CA ALA A 143 13.04 -14.04 -10.93
C ALA A 143 12.54 -14.96 -12.04
N ASN A 144 13.21 -14.92 -13.20
CA ASN A 144 13.04 -15.95 -14.20
C ASN A 144 13.58 -17.24 -13.57
N ASN A 145 12.74 -18.01 -12.94
CA ASN A 145 12.99 -19.41 -12.71
C ASN A 145 12.98 -20.08 -14.10
N ASN A 146 14.11 -20.04 -14.77
CA ASN A 146 14.44 -20.96 -15.82
C ASN A 146 14.59 -22.35 -15.17
N GLY A 147 13.52 -23.08 -15.12
CA GLY A 147 13.51 -24.44 -14.59
C GLY A 147 12.10 -24.95 -14.45
N GLY A 148 11.58 -25.56 -15.49
CA GLY A 148 10.36 -26.36 -15.40
C GLY A 148 9.22 -25.89 -16.29
N ASN A 149 8.98 -26.64 -17.35
CA ASN A 149 7.76 -26.71 -18.14
C ASN A 149 6.52 -26.55 -17.26
N GLY A 150 5.61 -25.67 -17.64
CA GLY A 150 4.31 -25.60 -17.05
C GLY A 150 3.63 -24.28 -17.36
N ASP A 151 2.76 -24.31 -18.32
CA ASP A 151 1.80 -23.31 -18.74
C ASP A 151 1.31 -22.38 -17.61
N ALA A 152 1.63 -21.12 -17.72
CA ALA A 152 0.93 -20.06 -17.02
C ALA A 152 0.72 -18.87 -17.96
#